data_3845907b0ac91e33f7f4305165dbb081
#
_entry.id   3845907b0ac91e33f7f4305165dbb081
#
_cell.length_a   1.000
_cell.length_b   1.000
_cell.length_c   1.000
_cell.angle_alpha   90.00
_cell.angle_beta   90.00
_cell.angle_gamma   90.00
#
_symmetry.space_group_name_H-M   'P 1'
#
loop_
_entity.id
_entity.type
_entity.pdbx_description
1 polymer ?
#
loop_
_entity_poly.entity_id
_entity_poly.type
_entity_poly.pdbx_seq_one_letter_code
_entity_poly.pdbx_strand_id
1 'polypeptide(L)'
;VAFGYLGPDVSAAVLTPQGALKATSAADAYFMPAFGWISRKGAIGYGFGVFAQGGMGTEFGPTSWLSDPSQGQNTSLTKGLVNHSEVSVGRALVPLSYRVNDRLSIGATMDLVWAGLDLQMAMSEAQFVDLASTQQGGTVSGSLTQVFGAMYEPFGGTGIRRLHHAYFDFANDNAFSGQARGAGVGGKLGVVYEVAPNLTLGATLHTQTAISDLESSDALMRMGVNVDVGLMTTGTPNGQYVDMDLPVSGEITVENFQWPATYGLGVAYGPTDEVRIVADVKRIQWSAVMEEFSMVFAADAVPENGGFGGQELNAVLFQDWEDQTVLSLGAEWQATPDATLRAGFNHGSNPVPDNFLNALFPAIVESHATIGLGYALGERASVNISIMRGFNSKATNPGNGVTVPSVTSEHAQLNSQLMYTYWMN
;
A
#
# COMPACT_ATOMS: atom_id res chain seq x y z
N VAL A 1 20.85 13.02 -7.84
CA VAL A 1 19.42 12.93 -8.15
C VAL A 1 19.12 11.60 -8.78
N ALA A 2 17.95 11.06 -8.50
CA ALA A 2 17.49 9.83 -9.13
C ALA A 2 16.03 9.98 -9.57
N PHE A 3 15.65 9.19 -10.57
CA PHE A 3 14.31 9.09 -11.08
C PHE A 3 13.97 7.61 -11.25
N GLY A 4 12.99 7.14 -10.50
CA GLY A 4 12.47 5.78 -10.55
C GLY A 4 11.16 5.71 -11.31
N TYR A 5 10.97 4.63 -12.04
CA TYR A 5 9.70 4.20 -12.62
C TYR A 5 9.33 2.85 -12.03
N LEU A 6 8.11 2.74 -11.54
CA LEU A 6 7.50 1.51 -11.05
C LEU A 6 6.30 1.18 -11.94
N GLY A 7 6.38 0.06 -12.63
CA GLY A 7 5.35 -0.43 -13.55
C GLY A 7 4.74 -1.75 -13.03
N PRO A 8 3.73 -1.71 -12.14
CA PRO A 8 3.01 -2.89 -11.71
C PRO A 8 2.09 -3.41 -12.84
N ASP A 9 1.88 -4.71 -12.86
CA ASP A 9 0.91 -5.42 -13.69
C ASP A 9 0.07 -6.28 -12.74
N VAL A 10 -1.10 -5.74 -12.38
CA VAL A 10 -2.00 -6.33 -11.38
C VAL A 10 -3.31 -6.72 -12.02
N SER A 11 -3.82 -7.89 -11.66
CA SER A 11 -5.15 -8.31 -12.06
C SER A 11 -5.83 -9.12 -10.97
N ALA A 12 -7.16 -9.09 -10.99
CA ALA A 12 -8.02 -9.87 -10.10
C ALA A 12 -9.05 -10.66 -10.91
N ALA A 13 -9.30 -11.90 -10.54
CA ALA A 13 -10.24 -12.78 -11.22
C ALA A 13 -11.18 -13.47 -10.24
N VAL A 14 -12.44 -13.59 -10.62
CA VAL A 14 -13.48 -14.34 -9.91
C VAL A 14 -14.01 -15.44 -10.81
N LEU A 15 -14.26 -16.63 -10.26
CA LEU A 15 -14.91 -17.72 -10.98
C LEU A 15 -16.43 -17.59 -10.86
N THR A 16 -17.10 -17.60 -12.01
CA THR A 16 -18.57 -17.63 -12.10
C THR A 16 -19.02 -18.89 -12.83
N PRO A 17 -20.31 -19.27 -12.74
CA PRO A 17 -20.83 -20.39 -13.52
C PRO A 17 -20.66 -20.22 -15.04
N GLN A 18 -20.49 -18.99 -15.53
CA GLN A 18 -20.29 -18.64 -16.94
C GLN A 18 -18.81 -18.61 -17.34
N GLY A 19 -17.89 -18.77 -16.39
CA GLY A 19 -16.44 -18.73 -16.58
C GLY A 19 -15.75 -17.73 -15.67
N ALA A 20 -14.44 -17.57 -15.86
CA ALA A 20 -13.66 -16.59 -15.11
C ALA A 20 -13.89 -15.18 -15.63
N LEU A 21 -14.21 -14.25 -14.72
CA LEU A 21 -14.20 -12.80 -14.99
C LEU A 21 -12.89 -12.23 -14.47
N LYS A 22 -12.10 -11.62 -15.35
CA LYS A 22 -10.82 -11.00 -15.01
C LYS A 22 -10.92 -9.48 -15.16
N ALA A 23 -10.41 -8.76 -14.16
CA ALA A 23 -10.19 -7.32 -14.19
C ALA A 23 -8.68 -7.06 -14.13
N THR A 24 -8.20 -6.11 -14.92
CA THR A 24 -6.80 -5.66 -14.91
C THR A 24 -6.76 -4.24 -14.38
N SER A 25 -5.82 -3.96 -13.48
CA SER A 25 -5.58 -2.62 -12.94
C SER A 25 -5.05 -1.68 -14.01
N ALA A 26 -5.56 -0.46 -14.04
CA ALA A 26 -5.07 0.63 -14.87
C ALA A 26 -3.95 1.44 -14.17
N ALA A 27 -3.73 1.21 -12.87
CA ALA A 27 -2.63 1.80 -12.12
C ALA A 27 -1.32 1.04 -12.43
N ASP A 28 -0.68 1.36 -13.56
CA ASP A 28 0.45 0.63 -14.14
C ASP A 28 1.74 1.47 -14.27
N ALA A 29 1.73 2.74 -13.78
CA ALA A 29 2.85 3.65 -13.94
C ALA A 29 2.97 4.64 -12.76
N TYR A 30 4.03 4.48 -11.97
CA TYR A 30 4.35 5.40 -10.87
C TYR A 30 5.75 5.97 -11.03
N PHE A 31 5.90 7.26 -10.75
CA PHE A 31 7.16 7.99 -10.87
C PHE A 31 7.67 8.42 -9.51
N MET A 32 8.90 8.04 -9.20
CA MET A 32 9.52 8.25 -7.88
C MET A 32 10.80 9.08 -8.01
N PRO A 33 10.70 10.41 -7.96
CA PRO A 33 11.89 11.26 -7.91
C PRO A 33 12.59 11.13 -6.55
N ALA A 34 13.92 11.21 -6.56
CA ALA A 34 14.73 11.23 -5.34
C ALA A 34 15.88 12.23 -5.48
N PHE A 35 16.19 12.86 -4.38
CA PHE A 35 17.32 13.78 -4.26
C PHE A 35 18.14 13.46 -3.02
N GLY A 36 19.45 13.57 -3.10
CA GLY A 36 20.33 13.47 -1.94
C GLY A 36 21.59 14.30 -2.11
N TRP A 37 22.08 14.78 -0.99
CA TRP A 37 23.38 15.43 -0.88
C TRP A 37 24.10 14.91 0.35
N ILE A 38 25.36 14.58 0.20
CA ILE A 38 26.23 14.13 1.28
C ILE A 38 27.56 14.86 1.25
N SER A 39 28.12 15.10 2.42
CA SER A 39 29.43 15.69 2.61
C SER A 39 30.18 14.97 3.72
N ARG A 40 31.49 15.14 3.72
CA ARG A 40 32.38 14.54 4.71
C ARG A 40 33.40 15.53 5.22
N LYS A 41 33.55 15.58 6.55
CA LYS A 41 34.60 16.37 7.20
C LYS A 41 35.34 15.50 8.22
N GLY A 42 36.55 15.09 7.86
CA GLY A 42 37.34 14.16 8.67
C GLY A 42 36.65 12.80 8.83
N ALA A 43 36.39 12.39 10.06
CA ALA A 43 35.70 11.16 10.38
C ALA A 43 34.16 11.24 10.30
N ILE A 44 33.60 12.44 10.17
CA ILE A 44 32.15 12.69 10.18
C ILE A 44 31.64 12.81 8.75
N GLY A 45 30.64 12.03 8.38
CA GLY A 45 29.82 12.17 7.20
C GLY A 45 28.42 12.67 7.59
N TYR A 46 27.85 13.59 6.82
CA TYR A 46 26.51 14.12 7.04
C TYR A 46 25.87 14.48 5.71
N GLY A 47 24.56 14.64 5.72
CA GLY A 47 23.85 14.91 4.48
C GLY A 47 22.36 15.15 4.68
N PHE A 48 21.66 15.08 3.55
CA PHE A 48 20.23 15.20 3.47
C PHE A 48 19.72 14.40 2.26
N GLY A 49 18.56 13.77 2.38
CA GLY A 49 17.93 13.07 1.27
C GLY A 49 16.42 13.10 1.35
N VAL A 50 15.76 13.06 0.19
CA VAL A 50 14.30 12.93 0.05
C VAL A 50 14.01 11.87 -1.00
N PHE A 51 13.13 10.94 -0.70
CA PHE A 51 12.73 9.88 -1.63
C PHE A 51 11.38 9.25 -1.26
N ALA A 52 10.70 8.66 -2.23
CA ALA A 52 9.60 7.75 -1.99
C ALA A 52 10.16 6.43 -1.42
N GLN A 53 9.65 6.00 -0.26
CA GLN A 53 10.10 4.78 0.39
C GLN A 53 9.41 3.54 -0.17
N GLY A 54 8.12 3.67 -0.43
CA GLY A 54 7.28 2.59 -0.93
C GLY A 54 5.86 3.09 -1.16
N GLY A 55 5.11 2.26 -1.79
CA GLY A 55 3.71 2.47 -2.08
C GLY A 55 3.14 1.26 -2.80
N MET A 56 1.85 1.23 -2.88
CA MET A 56 1.09 0.21 -3.58
C MET A 56 -0.22 0.84 -4.03
N GLY A 57 -0.68 0.49 -5.22
CA GLY A 57 -1.95 0.98 -5.70
C GLY A 57 -2.51 0.08 -6.81
N THR A 58 -3.82 0.10 -6.92
CA THR A 58 -4.57 -0.54 -8.00
C THR A 58 -5.70 0.37 -8.42
N GLU A 59 -6.12 0.26 -9.67
CA GLU A 59 -7.30 0.93 -10.20
C GLU A 59 -8.06 -0.02 -11.11
N PHE A 60 -9.25 -0.40 -10.67
CA PHE A 60 -10.18 -1.20 -11.47
C PHE A 60 -11.33 -0.31 -11.93
N GLY A 61 -11.32 0.01 -13.22
CA GLY A 61 -12.23 0.96 -13.82
C GLY A 61 -13.71 0.57 -13.78
N PRO A 62 -14.59 1.49 -14.20
CA PRO A 62 -16.04 1.39 -14.04
C PRO A 62 -16.71 0.27 -14.86
N THR A 63 -15.94 -0.44 -15.68
CA THR A 63 -16.44 -1.58 -16.49
C THR A 63 -15.92 -2.94 -16.00
N SER A 64 -15.13 -2.95 -14.93
CA SER A 64 -14.62 -4.20 -14.33
C SER A 64 -15.74 -4.95 -13.58
N TRP A 65 -15.53 -6.24 -13.32
CA TRP A 65 -16.48 -7.00 -12.49
C TRP A 65 -16.53 -6.47 -11.03
N LEU A 66 -15.46 -5.83 -10.55
CA LEU A 66 -15.42 -5.17 -9.25
C LEU A 66 -16.32 -3.94 -9.17
N SER A 67 -16.63 -3.32 -10.31
CA SER A 67 -17.51 -2.14 -10.39
C SER A 67 -19.00 -2.48 -10.28
N ASP A 68 -19.34 -3.76 -10.22
CA ASP A 68 -20.71 -4.26 -10.03
C ASP A 68 -20.77 -5.30 -8.90
N PRO A 69 -20.65 -4.87 -7.64
CA PRO A 69 -20.67 -5.78 -6.49
C PRO A 69 -22.00 -6.56 -6.36
N SER A 70 -23.08 -6.12 -6.99
CA SER A 70 -24.35 -6.85 -7.05
C SER A 70 -24.36 -8.01 -8.05
N GLN A 71 -23.28 -8.18 -8.81
CA GLN A 71 -23.15 -9.17 -9.89
C GLN A 71 -24.30 -9.12 -10.92
N GLY A 72 -24.72 -7.92 -11.30
CA GLY A 72 -25.75 -7.68 -12.29
C GLY A 72 -27.20 -7.69 -11.79
N GLN A 73 -27.41 -7.80 -10.48
CA GLN A 73 -28.78 -7.80 -9.91
C GLN A 73 -29.45 -6.41 -9.98
N ASN A 74 -28.66 -5.33 -9.86
CA ASN A 74 -29.15 -3.95 -10.07
C ASN A 74 -28.11 -3.08 -10.74
N THR A 75 -28.05 -3.17 -12.06
CA THR A 75 -27.02 -2.48 -12.86
C THR A 75 -27.16 -0.96 -12.88
N SER A 76 -28.31 -0.40 -12.53
CA SER A 76 -28.50 1.05 -12.50
C SER A 76 -27.85 1.73 -11.30
N LEU A 77 -27.68 1.00 -10.17
CA LEU A 77 -27.07 1.53 -8.97
C LEU A 77 -25.62 1.05 -8.73
N THR A 78 -25.24 -0.10 -9.27
CA THR A 78 -23.98 -0.74 -8.94
C THR A 78 -22.92 -0.69 -10.04
N LYS A 79 -23.32 -0.47 -11.31
CA LYS A 79 -22.37 -0.30 -12.40
C LYS A 79 -21.71 1.07 -12.39
N GLY A 80 -20.44 1.09 -12.73
CA GLY A 80 -19.67 2.32 -12.86
C GLY A 80 -18.97 2.76 -11.58
N LEU A 81 -19.00 1.93 -10.52
CA LEU A 81 -18.23 2.19 -9.31
C LEU A 81 -16.74 1.89 -9.60
N VAL A 82 -15.88 2.87 -9.43
CA VAL A 82 -14.42 2.68 -9.52
C VAL A 82 -13.94 2.02 -8.24
N ASN A 83 -13.06 1.03 -8.35
CA ASN A 83 -12.34 0.48 -7.21
C ASN A 83 -10.88 0.87 -7.35
N HIS A 84 -10.42 1.74 -6.48
CA HIS A 84 -9.09 2.32 -6.49
C HIS A 84 -8.48 2.29 -5.10
N SER A 85 -7.18 2.04 -5.06
CA SER A 85 -6.37 2.23 -3.87
C SER A 85 -5.02 2.80 -4.25
N GLU A 86 -4.52 3.71 -3.46
CA GLU A 86 -3.12 4.14 -3.52
C GLU A 86 -2.62 4.46 -2.12
N VAL A 87 -1.62 3.73 -1.67
CA VAL A 87 -0.87 4.03 -0.47
C VAL A 87 0.51 4.52 -0.86
N SER A 88 0.94 5.64 -0.32
CA SER A 88 2.26 6.22 -0.57
C SER A 88 2.96 6.58 0.74
N VAL A 89 4.26 6.29 0.83
CA VAL A 89 5.09 6.68 1.96
C VAL A 89 6.36 7.35 1.44
N GLY A 90 6.61 8.56 1.89
CA GLY A 90 7.81 9.33 1.57
C GLY A 90 8.64 9.65 2.80
N ARG A 91 9.92 9.92 2.59
CA ARG A 91 10.87 10.28 3.65
C ARG A 91 11.77 11.43 3.24
N ALA A 92 12.02 12.33 4.19
CA ALA A 92 13.15 13.24 4.20
C ALA A 92 14.05 12.86 5.36
N LEU A 93 15.30 12.53 5.09
CA LEU A 93 16.24 12.02 6.09
C LEU A 93 17.49 12.89 6.22
N VAL A 94 17.99 12.96 7.45
CA VAL A 94 19.25 13.59 7.79
C VAL A 94 20.21 12.52 8.31
N PRO A 95 21.13 12.01 7.45
CA PRO A 95 22.11 11.03 7.86
C PRO A 95 23.28 11.68 8.58
N LEU A 96 23.78 10.98 9.60
CA LEU A 96 25.02 11.26 10.28
C LEU A 96 25.81 9.96 10.38
N SER A 97 27.09 9.97 9.99
CA SER A 97 27.98 8.84 10.14
C SER A 97 29.29 9.24 10.80
N TYR A 98 29.88 8.31 11.52
CA TYR A 98 31.17 8.47 12.19
C TYR A 98 32.07 7.28 11.91
N ARG A 99 33.25 7.55 11.38
CA ARG A 99 34.30 6.55 11.24
C ARG A 99 35.03 6.44 12.57
N VAL A 100 34.76 5.34 13.30
CA VAL A 100 35.37 5.06 14.64
C VAL A 100 36.85 4.77 14.49
N ASN A 101 37.23 3.98 13.49
CA ASN A 101 38.59 3.66 13.09
C ASN A 101 38.62 3.24 11.61
N ASP A 102 39.76 2.77 11.11
CA ASP A 102 39.93 2.39 9.71
C ASP A 102 39.04 1.21 9.26
N ARG A 103 38.50 0.43 10.21
CA ARG A 103 37.67 -0.76 9.92
C ARG A 103 36.21 -0.60 10.34
N LEU A 104 35.90 0.33 11.24
CA LEU A 104 34.58 0.44 11.84
C LEU A 104 33.95 1.82 11.54
N SER A 105 32.79 1.81 10.92
CA SER A 105 31.93 2.99 10.76
C SER A 105 30.55 2.71 11.33
N ILE A 106 29.98 3.70 12.01
CA ILE A 106 28.61 3.69 12.53
C ILE A 106 27.84 4.84 11.90
N GLY A 107 26.54 4.71 11.79
CA GLY A 107 25.66 5.75 11.24
C GLY A 107 24.27 5.71 11.82
N ALA A 108 23.62 6.85 11.79
CA ALA A 108 22.23 7.00 12.16
C ALA A 108 21.54 7.98 11.21
N THR A 109 20.22 7.87 11.09
CA THR A 109 19.37 8.89 10.46
C THR A 109 18.24 9.29 11.40
N MET A 110 17.82 10.54 11.29
CA MET A 110 16.52 11.00 11.74
C MET A 110 15.70 11.30 10.49
N ASP A 111 14.52 10.71 10.41
CA ASP A 111 13.67 10.76 9.23
C ASP A 111 12.37 11.48 9.57
N LEU A 112 11.99 12.48 8.76
CA LEU A 112 10.61 12.93 8.65
C LEU A 112 9.92 12.01 7.66
N VAL A 113 8.75 11.50 8.03
CA VAL A 113 7.97 10.54 7.25
C VAL A 113 6.59 11.11 6.99
N TRP A 114 6.07 10.95 5.80
CA TRP A 114 4.67 11.22 5.49
C TRP A 114 4.05 10.04 4.79
N ALA A 115 2.77 9.86 4.99
CA ALA A 115 1.98 8.85 4.31
C ALA A 115 0.70 9.47 3.74
N GLY A 116 0.23 8.90 2.64
CA GLY A 116 -1.05 9.22 2.04
C GLY A 116 -1.78 7.95 1.64
N LEU A 117 -3.10 8.01 1.69
CA LEU A 117 -3.98 6.93 1.25
C LEU A 117 -5.14 7.50 0.46
N ASP A 118 -5.36 6.93 -0.72
CA ASP A 118 -6.58 7.03 -1.50
C ASP A 118 -7.30 5.69 -1.48
N LEU A 119 -8.61 5.71 -1.31
CA LEU A 119 -9.43 4.51 -1.37
C LEU A 119 -10.80 4.80 -1.98
N GLN A 120 -11.13 4.03 -3.01
CA GLN A 120 -12.48 3.86 -3.55
C GLN A 120 -12.79 2.37 -3.52
N MET A 121 -13.73 1.95 -2.71
CA MET A 121 -14.01 0.53 -2.50
C MET A 121 -15.52 0.25 -2.49
N ALA A 122 -15.94 -0.60 -3.42
CA ALA A 122 -17.29 -1.12 -3.48
C ALA A 122 -17.39 -2.47 -2.75
N MET A 123 -18.39 -2.62 -1.92
CA MET A 123 -18.73 -3.87 -1.21
C MET A 123 -20.14 -4.32 -1.58
N SER A 124 -20.31 -5.62 -1.77
CA SER A 124 -21.63 -6.24 -1.92
C SER A 124 -22.37 -6.32 -0.58
N GLU A 125 -23.68 -6.58 -0.62
CA GLU A 125 -24.48 -6.91 0.56
C GLU A 125 -23.86 -8.06 1.38
N ALA A 126 -23.35 -9.10 0.72
CA ALA A 126 -22.73 -10.25 1.37
C ALA A 126 -21.45 -9.88 2.15
N GLN A 127 -20.61 -9.01 1.57
CA GLN A 127 -19.40 -8.50 2.26
C GLN A 127 -19.78 -7.60 3.43
N PHE A 128 -20.77 -6.72 3.26
CA PHE A 128 -21.29 -5.90 4.35
C PHE A 128 -21.86 -6.74 5.49
N VAL A 129 -22.64 -7.77 5.18
CA VAL A 129 -23.21 -8.71 6.18
C VAL A 129 -22.10 -9.50 6.88
N ASP A 130 -21.03 -9.87 6.18
CA ASP A 130 -19.86 -10.49 6.78
C ASP A 130 -19.25 -9.59 7.86
N LEU A 131 -18.97 -8.34 7.54
CA LEU A 131 -18.41 -7.36 8.49
C LEU A 131 -19.38 -7.06 9.66
N ALA A 132 -20.68 -7.00 9.39
CA ALA A 132 -21.68 -6.60 10.39
C ALA A 132 -22.14 -7.73 11.32
N SER A 133 -22.09 -9.00 10.88
CA SER A 133 -22.68 -10.12 11.64
C SER A 133 -21.76 -11.33 11.77
N THR A 134 -21.05 -11.73 10.72
CA THR A 134 -20.18 -12.92 10.73
C THR A 134 -18.78 -12.60 11.24
N GLN A 135 -18.31 -11.40 10.93
CA GLN A 135 -17.03 -10.83 11.40
C GLN A 135 -15.81 -11.69 11.01
N GLN A 136 -15.83 -12.29 9.83
CA GLN A 136 -14.73 -13.11 9.33
C GLN A 136 -13.62 -12.26 8.66
N GLY A 137 -14.01 -11.25 7.86
CA GLY A 137 -13.07 -10.37 7.16
C GLY A 137 -12.76 -9.08 7.93
N GLY A 138 -13.47 -8.81 9.01
CA GLY A 138 -13.38 -7.60 9.81
C GLY A 138 -14.65 -7.32 10.58
N THR A 139 -14.78 -6.08 11.08
CA THR A 139 -15.97 -5.64 11.82
C THR A 139 -16.42 -4.26 11.37
N VAL A 140 -17.72 -4.00 11.42
CA VAL A 140 -18.28 -2.64 11.39
C VAL A 140 -19.09 -2.37 12.65
N SER A 141 -18.96 -1.18 13.20
CA SER A 141 -19.62 -0.75 14.43
C SER A 141 -19.88 0.76 14.42
N GLY A 142 -20.40 1.31 15.51
CA GLY A 142 -20.64 2.74 15.64
C GLY A 142 -22.12 3.11 15.53
N SER A 143 -22.43 4.37 15.77
CA SER A 143 -23.83 4.88 15.80
C SER A 143 -24.49 4.83 14.42
N LEU A 144 -23.69 4.99 13.32
CA LEU A 144 -24.20 4.89 11.95
C LEU A 144 -24.73 3.49 11.64
N THR A 145 -24.03 2.43 12.10
CA THR A 145 -24.51 1.06 11.93
C THR A 145 -25.79 0.77 12.72
N GLN A 146 -26.00 1.43 13.87
CA GLN A 146 -27.24 1.31 14.64
C GLN A 146 -28.40 1.97 13.88
N VAL A 147 -28.21 3.17 13.33
CA VAL A 147 -29.22 3.86 12.50
C VAL A 147 -29.55 3.01 11.27
N PHE A 148 -28.55 2.52 10.55
CA PHE A 148 -28.76 1.64 9.40
C PHE A 148 -29.49 0.35 9.79
N GLY A 149 -29.05 -0.32 10.85
CA GLY A 149 -29.64 -1.58 11.34
C GLY A 149 -31.12 -1.42 11.77
N ALA A 150 -31.48 -0.25 12.32
CA ALA A 150 -32.88 0.05 12.66
C ALA A 150 -33.79 0.17 11.41
N MET A 151 -33.19 0.47 10.26
CA MET A 151 -33.91 0.56 8.99
C MET A 151 -33.78 -0.71 8.12
N TYR A 152 -32.78 -1.55 8.35
CA TYR A 152 -32.45 -2.69 7.49
C TYR A 152 -33.22 -3.94 7.88
N GLU A 153 -34.19 -4.35 7.04
CA GLU A 153 -35.13 -5.44 7.29
C GLU A 153 -34.45 -6.81 7.56
N PRO A 154 -33.36 -7.19 6.87
CA PRO A 154 -32.64 -8.42 7.19
C PRO A 154 -32.09 -8.50 8.61
N PHE A 155 -31.88 -7.34 9.27
CA PHE A 155 -31.44 -7.26 10.69
C PHE A 155 -32.60 -7.00 11.66
N GLY A 156 -33.84 -7.10 11.18
CA GLY A 156 -35.03 -6.85 12.00
C GLY A 156 -35.49 -5.39 12.04
N GLY A 157 -34.86 -4.52 11.25
CA GLY A 157 -35.28 -3.13 11.04
C GLY A 157 -36.49 -3.00 10.14
N THR A 158 -36.83 -1.77 9.75
CA THR A 158 -37.98 -1.49 8.87
C THR A 158 -37.66 -0.39 7.88
N GLY A 159 -37.87 -0.68 6.58
CA GLY A 159 -37.82 0.32 5.51
C GLY A 159 -36.71 0.15 4.50
N ILE A 160 -35.61 -0.51 4.80
CA ILE A 160 -34.59 -0.90 3.82
C ILE A 160 -34.64 -2.40 3.64
N ARG A 161 -35.12 -2.86 2.49
CA ARG A 161 -35.29 -4.28 2.21
C ARG A 161 -34.02 -4.95 1.70
N ARG A 162 -33.15 -4.19 0.98
CA ARG A 162 -31.93 -4.68 0.35
C ARG A 162 -30.86 -3.61 0.34
N LEU A 163 -29.61 -4.03 0.54
CA LEU A 163 -28.41 -3.26 0.23
C LEU A 163 -27.81 -3.77 -1.08
N HIS A 164 -27.81 -2.96 -2.13
CA HIS A 164 -27.21 -3.34 -3.42
C HIS A 164 -25.69 -3.21 -3.36
N HIS A 165 -25.20 -2.15 -2.71
CA HIS A 165 -23.79 -1.92 -2.44
C HIS A 165 -23.59 -0.95 -1.27
N ALA A 166 -22.45 -1.06 -0.60
CA ALA A 166 -21.83 0.01 0.17
C ALA A 166 -20.57 0.46 -0.58
N TYR A 167 -20.31 1.76 -0.62
CA TYR A 167 -19.18 2.33 -1.34
C TYR A 167 -18.52 3.41 -0.49
N PHE A 168 -17.22 3.31 -0.31
CA PHE A 168 -16.39 4.33 0.32
C PHE A 168 -15.55 5.02 -0.74
N ASP A 169 -15.47 6.35 -0.67
CA ASP A 169 -14.70 7.18 -1.58
C ASP A 169 -14.01 8.29 -0.79
N PHE A 170 -12.71 8.19 -0.65
CA PHE A 170 -11.81 9.25 -0.22
C PHE A 170 -10.54 9.17 -1.06
N ALA A 171 -10.64 9.58 -2.30
CA ALA A 171 -9.55 9.60 -3.26
C ALA A 171 -9.44 10.95 -3.95
N ASN A 172 -8.24 11.30 -4.38
CA ASN A 172 -7.96 12.47 -5.18
C ASN A 172 -7.09 12.13 -6.41
N ASP A 173 -7.00 13.06 -7.34
CA ASP A 173 -6.21 12.90 -8.58
C ASP A 173 -4.73 13.30 -8.42
N ASN A 174 -4.23 13.50 -7.19
CA ASN A 174 -2.86 13.97 -6.96
C ASN A 174 -1.87 12.81 -6.90
N ALA A 175 -1.05 12.67 -7.92
CA ALA A 175 -0.05 11.62 -8.05
C ALA A 175 1.04 11.57 -6.94
N PHE A 176 1.08 12.53 -6.01
CA PHE A 176 2.13 12.62 -4.97
C PHE A 176 1.60 12.60 -3.54
N SER A 177 0.29 12.62 -3.35
CA SER A 177 -0.30 12.62 -2.01
C SER A 177 -1.71 12.05 -2.05
N GLY A 178 -1.99 11.06 -1.20
CA GLY A 178 -3.35 10.55 -1.00
C GLY A 178 -4.28 11.59 -0.39
N GLN A 179 -5.58 11.33 -0.43
CA GLN A 179 -6.62 12.18 0.16
C GLN A 179 -6.51 12.19 1.68
N ALA A 180 -6.45 11.02 2.33
CA ALA A 180 -6.14 10.91 3.74
C ALA A 180 -4.62 10.98 3.96
N ARG A 181 -4.16 11.85 4.88
CA ARG A 181 -2.73 12.16 5.06
C ARG A 181 -2.32 12.19 6.50
N GLY A 182 -1.09 11.72 6.75
CA GLY A 182 -0.44 11.81 8.04
C GLY A 182 1.06 12.03 7.90
N ALA A 183 1.67 12.54 8.95
CA ALA A 183 3.11 12.74 9.01
C ALA A 183 3.68 12.33 10.36
N GLY A 184 4.96 12.03 10.39
CA GLY A 184 5.61 11.57 11.61
C GLY A 184 7.11 11.46 11.47
N VAL A 185 7.68 10.61 12.30
CA VAL A 185 9.13 10.43 12.39
C VAL A 185 9.51 8.96 12.36
N GLY A 186 10.75 8.71 11.97
CA GLY A 186 11.40 7.42 12.06
C GLY A 186 12.90 7.60 12.17
N GLY A 187 13.63 6.50 12.22
CA GLY A 187 15.08 6.54 12.29
C GLY A 187 15.71 5.26 11.79
N LYS A 188 17.02 5.35 11.52
CA LYS A 188 17.82 4.19 11.13
C LYS A 188 19.12 4.21 11.90
N LEU A 189 19.61 3.03 12.22
CA LEU A 189 20.96 2.80 12.76
C LEU A 189 21.68 1.84 11.82
N GLY A 190 22.97 2.04 11.66
CA GLY A 190 23.79 1.15 10.84
C GLY A 190 25.20 1.04 11.35
N VAL A 191 25.80 -0.12 11.11
CA VAL A 191 27.19 -0.39 11.36
C VAL A 191 27.81 -1.10 10.16
N VAL A 192 29.02 -0.71 9.81
CA VAL A 192 29.84 -1.36 8.77
C VAL A 192 31.18 -1.69 9.38
N TYR A 193 31.61 -2.96 9.25
CA TYR A 193 32.88 -3.47 9.78
C TYR A 193 33.66 -4.17 8.68
N GLU A 194 34.86 -3.68 8.42
CA GLU A 194 35.82 -4.26 7.48
C GLU A 194 36.64 -5.33 8.21
N VAL A 195 36.26 -6.60 8.02
CA VAL A 195 36.91 -7.77 8.62
C VAL A 195 38.28 -7.96 8.02
N ALA A 196 38.38 -7.84 6.69
CA ALA A 196 39.60 -7.92 5.89
C ALA A 196 39.47 -6.93 4.71
N PRO A 197 40.56 -6.61 3.98
CA PRO A 197 40.51 -5.68 2.84
C PRO A 197 39.48 -6.04 1.76
N ASN A 198 39.14 -7.33 1.68
CA ASN A 198 38.18 -7.86 0.70
C ASN A 198 36.90 -8.40 1.34
N LEU A 199 36.66 -8.19 2.64
CA LEU A 199 35.49 -8.70 3.35
C LEU A 199 34.91 -7.65 4.29
N THR A 200 33.69 -7.23 4.03
CA THR A 200 32.94 -6.26 4.83
C THR A 200 31.63 -6.86 5.32
N LEU A 201 31.32 -6.63 6.59
CA LEU A 201 30.04 -6.95 7.20
C LEU A 201 29.24 -5.67 7.45
N GLY A 202 27.94 -5.76 7.34
CA GLY A 202 27.01 -4.67 7.64
C GLY A 202 25.84 -5.15 8.46
N ALA A 203 25.33 -4.27 9.34
CA ALA A 203 24.05 -4.48 10.02
C ALA A 203 23.24 -3.17 10.03
N THR A 204 21.93 -3.28 9.90
CA THR A 204 21.03 -2.14 9.93
C THR A 204 19.79 -2.43 10.76
N LEU A 205 19.30 -1.40 11.42
CA LEU A 205 18.01 -1.35 12.08
C LEU A 205 17.26 -0.14 11.55
N HIS A 206 16.05 -0.33 11.01
CA HIS A 206 15.08 0.74 10.79
C HIS A 206 14.02 0.64 11.87
N THR A 207 13.72 1.74 12.54
CA THR A 207 12.63 1.77 13.52
C THR A 207 11.28 1.67 12.80
N GLN A 208 10.28 1.13 13.48
CA GLN A 208 8.90 1.42 13.13
C GLN A 208 8.72 2.94 13.10
N THR A 209 7.88 3.43 12.20
CA THR A 209 7.52 4.86 12.15
C THR A 209 6.58 5.23 13.30
N ALA A 210 6.51 6.52 13.60
CA ALA A 210 5.48 7.11 14.44
C ALA A 210 4.77 8.19 13.62
N ILE A 211 3.86 7.75 12.74
CA ILE A 211 3.03 8.61 11.88
C ILE A 211 1.73 8.88 12.62
N SER A 212 1.22 10.13 12.54
CA SER A 212 -0.14 10.45 13.00
C SER A 212 -1.17 9.67 12.19
N ASP A 213 -2.38 9.55 12.68
CA ASP A 213 -3.48 9.04 11.89
C ASP A 213 -3.58 9.76 10.55
N LEU A 214 -4.05 9.03 9.50
CA LEU A 214 -4.25 9.65 8.20
C LEU A 214 -5.67 10.20 8.15
N GLU A 215 -5.79 11.50 7.94
CA GLU A 215 -7.06 12.21 8.02
C GLU A 215 -7.42 12.88 6.68
N SER A 216 -8.71 12.90 6.37
CA SER A 216 -9.32 13.74 5.34
C SER A 216 -10.67 14.24 5.79
N SER A 217 -10.92 15.54 5.57
CA SER A 217 -12.24 16.16 5.75
C SER A 217 -13.15 16.04 4.52
N ASP A 218 -12.72 15.28 3.51
CA ASP A 218 -13.47 15.07 2.27
C ASP A 218 -13.56 13.57 2.00
N ALA A 219 -14.63 12.96 2.49
CA ALA A 219 -14.94 11.56 2.30
C ALA A 219 -16.42 11.37 2.01
N LEU A 220 -16.74 10.39 1.20
CA LEU A 220 -18.11 10.04 0.81
C LEU A 220 -18.36 8.56 1.07
N MET A 221 -19.42 8.27 1.81
CA MET A 221 -20.01 6.93 1.85
C MET A 221 -21.29 6.93 1.03
N ARG A 222 -21.49 5.92 0.19
CA ARG A 222 -22.71 5.74 -0.60
C ARG A 222 -23.31 4.37 -0.33
N MET A 223 -24.61 4.31 -0.21
CA MET A 223 -25.35 3.06 -0.05
C MET A 223 -26.42 2.98 -1.15
N GLY A 224 -26.27 2.02 -2.07
CA GLY A 224 -27.34 1.69 -3.01
C GLY A 224 -28.33 0.78 -2.32
N VAL A 225 -29.57 1.23 -2.13
CA VAL A 225 -30.57 0.52 -1.32
C VAL A 225 -31.91 0.39 -2.03
N ASN A 226 -32.67 -0.66 -1.68
CA ASN A 226 -34.09 -0.74 -1.95
C ASN A 226 -34.84 -0.32 -0.68
N VAL A 227 -35.43 0.88 -0.71
CA VAL A 227 -35.97 1.58 0.46
C VAL A 227 -37.45 1.91 0.31
N ASP A 228 -38.19 1.86 1.42
CA ASP A 228 -39.57 2.27 1.50
C ASP A 228 -39.74 3.78 1.34
N VAL A 229 -40.55 4.20 0.36
CA VAL A 229 -40.78 5.62 0.01
C VAL A 229 -41.37 6.39 1.20
N GLY A 230 -42.27 5.75 1.96
CA GLY A 230 -42.87 6.37 3.15
C GLY A 230 -41.84 6.70 4.21
N LEU A 231 -40.85 5.85 4.41
CA LEU A 231 -39.74 6.11 5.33
C LEU A 231 -39.00 7.39 4.94
N MET A 232 -38.71 7.55 3.66
CA MET A 232 -37.95 8.71 3.12
C MET A 232 -38.79 10.02 3.09
N THR A 233 -40.11 9.95 2.96
CA THR A 233 -40.94 11.14 2.80
C THR A 233 -41.65 11.59 4.08
N THR A 234 -42.06 10.65 4.92
CA THR A 234 -42.89 10.95 6.11
C THR A 234 -42.26 10.37 7.40
N GLY A 235 -41.12 9.64 7.31
CA GLY A 235 -40.51 8.90 8.40
C GLY A 235 -41.27 7.64 8.83
N THR A 236 -42.31 7.23 8.05
CA THR A 236 -43.12 6.03 8.36
C THR A 236 -43.22 5.16 7.12
N PRO A 237 -42.82 3.87 7.17
CA PRO A 237 -42.94 2.94 6.06
C PRO A 237 -44.38 2.82 5.54
N ASN A 238 -44.56 2.80 4.21
CA ASN A 238 -45.85 2.66 3.56
C ASN A 238 -45.96 1.42 2.64
N GLY A 239 -44.91 0.59 2.58
CA GLY A 239 -44.88 -0.62 1.79
C GLY A 239 -44.55 -0.43 0.31
N GLN A 240 -44.26 0.79 -0.14
CA GLN A 240 -43.81 1.09 -1.50
C GLN A 240 -42.28 1.26 -1.54
N TYR A 241 -41.60 0.38 -2.27
CA TYR A 241 -40.14 0.35 -2.31
C TYR A 241 -39.60 0.88 -3.64
N VAL A 242 -38.52 1.63 -3.57
CA VAL A 242 -37.76 2.11 -4.73
C VAL A 242 -36.26 1.86 -4.51
N ASP A 243 -35.57 1.67 -5.62
CA ASP A 243 -34.10 1.65 -5.58
C ASP A 243 -33.57 3.07 -5.61
N MET A 244 -32.68 3.40 -4.69
CA MET A 244 -32.03 4.70 -4.65
C MET A 244 -30.62 4.63 -4.07
N ASP A 245 -29.85 5.65 -4.37
CA ASP A 245 -28.52 5.87 -3.83
C ASP A 245 -28.59 6.88 -2.69
N LEU A 246 -28.01 6.54 -1.55
CA LEU A 246 -27.95 7.37 -0.36
C LEU A 246 -26.50 7.81 -0.15
N PRO A 247 -26.11 9.01 -0.62
CA PRO A 247 -24.81 9.58 -0.33
C PRO A 247 -24.80 10.16 1.09
N VAL A 248 -23.68 9.96 1.78
CA VAL A 248 -23.39 10.52 3.12
C VAL A 248 -22.00 11.13 3.07
N SER A 249 -21.89 12.45 3.15
CA SER A 249 -20.61 13.14 3.23
C SER A 249 -20.04 13.09 4.65
N GLY A 250 -18.73 13.18 4.79
CA GLY A 250 -18.11 13.15 6.10
C GLY A 250 -16.58 13.22 6.04
N GLU A 251 -15.99 12.98 7.17
CA GLU A 251 -14.54 12.91 7.39
C GLU A 251 -14.11 11.45 7.54
N ILE A 252 -12.88 11.13 7.14
CA ILE A 252 -12.27 9.82 7.33
C ILE A 252 -10.98 9.95 8.14
N THR A 253 -10.82 9.07 9.11
CA THR A 253 -9.57 8.85 9.85
C THR A 253 -9.14 7.41 9.67
N VAL A 254 -7.92 7.19 9.17
CA VAL A 254 -7.27 5.88 9.12
C VAL A 254 -6.33 5.80 10.31
N GLU A 255 -6.68 4.95 11.26
CA GLU A 255 -6.01 4.91 12.56
C GLU A 255 -4.75 4.05 12.52
N ASN A 256 -3.72 4.49 13.23
CA ASN A 256 -2.50 3.72 13.53
C ASN A 256 -1.73 3.21 12.31
N PHE A 257 -1.85 3.82 11.13
CA PHE A 257 -1.08 3.42 9.97
C PHE A 257 0.41 3.67 10.20
N GLN A 258 1.23 2.61 10.22
CA GLN A 258 2.66 2.69 10.45
C GLN A 258 3.45 1.90 9.42
N TRP A 259 4.71 2.32 9.17
CA TRP A 259 5.65 1.54 8.38
C TRP A 259 6.50 0.66 9.31
N PRO A 260 6.69 -0.64 9.01
CA PRO A 260 7.26 -1.60 9.95
C PRO A 260 8.74 -1.38 10.23
N ALA A 261 9.17 -1.84 11.40
CA ALA A 261 10.58 -1.98 11.71
C ALA A 261 11.23 -3.02 10.79
N THR A 262 12.52 -2.81 10.47
CA THR A 262 13.29 -3.71 9.60
C THR A 262 14.68 -3.92 10.17
N TYR A 263 15.11 -5.17 10.21
CA TYR A 263 16.47 -5.57 10.58
C TYR A 263 17.17 -6.13 9.35
N GLY A 264 18.41 -5.77 9.14
CA GLY A 264 19.21 -6.26 8.02
C GLY A 264 20.64 -6.65 8.44
N LEU A 265 21.11 -7.74 7.87
CA LEU A 265 22.50 -8.17 7.94
C LEU A 265 23.02 -8.40 6.54
N GLY A 266 24.23 -7.97 6.26
CA GLY A 266 24.83 -8.09 4.94
C GLY A 266 26.31 -8.39 4.97
N VAL A 267 26.77 -9.01 3.90
CA VAL A 267 28.18 -9.29 3.63
C VAL A 267 28.55 -8.85 2.22
N ALA A 268 29.70 -8.22 2.08
CA ALA A 268 30.32 -7.91 0.80
C ALA A 268 31.70 -8.56 0.73
N TYR A 269 31.95 -9.33 -0.34
CA TYR A 269 33.21 -10.02 -0.57
C TYR A 269 33.76 -9.67 -1.96
N GLY A 270 35.00 -9.20 -2.01
CA GLY A 270 35.73 -8.89 -3.22
C GLY A 270 36.74 -9.99 -3.55
N PRO A 271 36.41 -11.01 -4.38
CA PRO A 271 37.39 -12.05 -4.77
C PRO A 271 38.54 -11.49 -5.60
N THR A 272 38.30 -10.40 -6.32
CA THR A 272 39.32 -9.61 -7.05
C THR A 272 39.02 -8.12 -6.88
N ASP A 273 39.91 -7.26 -7.38
CA ASP A 273 39.69 -5.81 -7.34
C ASP A 273 38.52 -5.34 -8.24
N GLU A 274 38.21 -6.14 -9.29
CA GLU A 274 37.14 -5.81 -10.24
C GLU A 274 35.81 -6.46 -9.89
N VAL A 275 35.78 -7.48 -9.04
CA VAL A 275 34.56 -8.23 -8.74
C VAL A 275 34.19 -8.11 -7.29
N ARG A 276 32.93 -7.78 -7.01
CA ARG A 276 32.34 -7.78 -5.68
C ARG A 276 31.06 -8.62 -5.69
N ILE A 277 30.90 -9.48 -4.68
CA ILE A 277 29.70 -10.28 -4.43
C ILE A 277 29.10 -9.78 -3.12
N VAL A 278 27.78 -9.62 -3.09
CA VAL A 278 27.04 -9.16 -1.89
C VAL A 278 25.90 -10.12 -1.60
N ALA A 279 25.64 -10.35 -0.31
CA ALA A 279 24.47 -11.08 0.15
C ALA A 279 23.89 -10.39 1.38
N ASP A 280 22.55 -10.32 1.42
CA ASP A 280 21.82 -9.69 2.52
C ASP A 280 20.65 -10.57 2.96
N VAL A 281 20.35 -10.51 4.25
CA VAL A 281 19.09 -10.98 4.83
C VAL A 281 18.41 -9.82 5.54
N LYS A 282 17.09 -9.66 5.29
CA LYS A 282 16.25 -8.68 5.99
C LYS A 282 15.07 -9.38 6.63
N ARG A 283 14.68 -8.90 7.81
CA ARG A 283 13.41 -9.22 8.46
C ARG A 283 12.59 -7.96 8.58
N ILE A 284 11.39 -7.96 8.03
CA ILE A 284 10.42 -6.85 8.06
C ILE A 284 9.28 -7.27 8.97
N GLN A 285 8.99 -6.47 9.98
CA GLN A 285 8.01 -6.79 11.02
C GLN A 285 6.60 -6.30 10.65
N TRP A 286 6.03 -6.86 9.58
CA TRP A 286 4.68 -6.52 9.14
C TRP A 286 3.62 -6.86 10.17
N SER A 287 3.76 -7.96 10.91
CA SER A 287 2.79 -8.37 11.94
C SER A 287 2.59 -7.32 13.05
N ALA A 288 3.57 -6.45 13.27
CA ALA A 288 3.48 -5.41 14.29
C ALA A 288 2.65 -4.17 13.86
N VAL A 289 2.33 -4.03 12.56
CA VAL A 289 1.70 -2.82 12.01
C VAL A 289 0.55 -3.11 11.05
N MET A 290 0.37 -4.37 10.63
CA MET A 290 -0.66 -4.81 9.67
C MET A 290 -1.45 -6.00 10.23
N GLU A 291 -1.79 -5.98 11.50
CA GLU A 291 -2.75 -6.91 12.11
C GLU A 291 -4.16 -6.59 11.63
N GLU A 292 -4.49 -5.31 11.60
CA GLU A 292 -5.77 -4.80 11.12
C GLU A 292 -5.60 -3.44 10.43
N PHE A 293 -6.59 -3.06 9.65
CA PHE A 293 -6.70 -1.76 9.00
C PHE A 293 -7.97 -1.10 9.51
N SER A 294 -7.81 -0.11 10.40
CA SER A 294 -8.90 0.54 11.11
C SER A 294 -9.20 1.90 10.51
N MET A 295 -10.49 2.17 10.27
CA MET A 295 -10.98 3.44 9.74
C MET A 295 -12.18 3.92 10.53
N VAL A 296 -12.27 5.22 10.76
CA VAL A 296 -13.43 5.89 11.33
C VAL A 296 -13.98 6.88 10.30
N PHE A 297 -15.22 6.67 9.88
CA PHE A 297 -15.97 7.63 9.07
C PHE A 297 -16.93 8.38 9.98
N ALA A 298 -16.78 9.70 10.06
CA ALA A 298 -17.67 10.61 10.82
C ALA A 298 -18.54 11.39 9.82
N ALA A 299 -19.83 11.11 9.79
CA ALA A 299 -20.77 11.76 8.87
C ALA A 299 -20.97 13.24 9.28
N ASP A 300 -20.91 14.15 8.30
CA ASP A 300 -21.18 15.57 8.52
C ASP A 300 -22.58 15.77 9.11
N ALA A 301 -22.68 16.66 10.10
CA ALA A 301 -23.96 17.03 10.71
C ALA A 301 -24.74 18.04 9.83
N VAL A 302 -24.98 17.65 8.57
CA VAL A 302 -25.68 18.46 7.56
C VAL A 302 -27.05 17.84 7.20
N PRO A 303 -28.06 18.67 6.81
CA PRO A 303 -29.39 18.16 6.48
C PRO A 303 -29.41 17.12 5.34
N GLU A 304 -28.47 17.21 4.40
CA GLU A 304 -28.35 16.33 3.23
C GLU A 304 -28.07 14.89 3.65
N ASN A 305 -27.39 14.67 4.78
CA ASN A 305 -27.09 13.36 5.36
C ASN A 305 -28.29 12.73 6.10
N GLY A 306 -29.38 13.45 6.25
CA GLY A 306 -30.61 12.95 6.89
C GLY A 306 -30.36 12.39 8.29
N GLY A 307 -30.85 11.19 8.56
CA GLY A 307 -30.67 10.51 9.86
C GLY A 307 -29.25 10.00 10.13
N PHE A 308 -28.36 10.01 9.12
CA PHE A 308 -26.97 9.62 9.26
C PHE A 308 -26.07 10.79 9.69
N GLY A 309 -26.53 12.04 9.57
CA GLY A 309 -25.76 13.23 9.95
C GLY A 309 -25.33 13.20 11.41
N GLY A 310 -24.02 13.43 11.65
CA GLY A 310 -23.40 13.39 12.97
C GLY A 310 -23.21 11.97 13.56
N GLN A 311 -23.39 10.91 12.75
CA GLN A 311 -23.17 9.54 13.17
C GLN A 311 -21.77 9.07 12.74
N GLU A 312 -21.25 8.05 13.42
CA GLU A 312 -19.93 7.47 13.16
C GLU A 312 -20.04 6.01 12.74
N LEU A 313 -19.18 5.61 11.81
CA LEU A 313 -18.96 4.22 11.43
C LEU A 313 -17.49 3.88 11.65
N ASN A 314 -17.25 2.86 12.47
CA ASN A 314 -15.93 2.28 12.67
C ASN A 314 -15.85 1.01 11.83
N ALA A 315 -14.89 0.96 10.91
CA ALA A 315 -14.62 -0.19 10.06
C ALA A 315 -13.22 -0.72 10.36
N VAL A 316 -13.14 -1.98 10.78
CA VAL A 316 -11.88 -2.69 11.00
C VAL A 316 -11.81 -3.83 10.01
N LEU A 317 -10.81 -3.82 9.15
CA LEU A 317 -10.53 -4.87 8.18
C LEU A 317 -9.33 -5.68 8.66
N PHE A 318 -9.54 -6.97 8.95
CA PHE A 318 -8.46 -7.84 9.38
C PHE A 318 -7.46 -8.04 8.25
N GLN A 319 -6.18 -7.93 8.59
CA GLN A 319 -5.06 -8.08 7.66
C GLN A 319 -4.16 -9.24 8.04
N ASP A 320 -3.86 -9.37 9.34
CA ASP A 320 -3.10 -10.46 9.96
C ASP A 320 -1.81 -10.81 9.18
N TRP A 321 -1.11 -9.77 8.68
CA TRP A 321 0.09 -9.97 7.89
C TRP A 321 1.20 -10.62 8.71
N GLU A 322 1.91 -11.54 8.07
CA GLU A 322 3.06 -12.19 8.66
C GLU A 322 4.34 -11.36 8.44
N ASP A 323 5.29 -11.54 9.35
CA ASP A 323 6.62 -10.96 9.15
C ASP A 323 7.32 -11.54 7.93
N GLN A 324 7.92 -10.68 7.14
CA GLN A 324 8.58 -11.04 5.89
C GLN A 324 10.09 -11.21 6.07
N THR A 325 10.65 -12.29 5.54
CA THR A 325 12.10 -12.48 5.41
C THR A 325 12.48 -12.34 3.95
N VAL A 326 13.45 -11.45 3.66
CA VAL A 326 13.96 -11.19 2.31
C VAL A 326 15.45 -11.59 2.26
N LEU A 327 15.77 -12.43 1.29
CA LEU A 327 17.15 -12.81 0.95
C LEU A 327 17.55 -12.13 -0.36
N SER A 328 18.73 -11.52 -0.40
CA SER A 328 19.24 -10.85 -1.59
C SER A 328 20.66 -11.34 -1.90
N LEU A 329 20.94 -11.51 -3.19
CA LEU A 329 22.26 -11.83 -3.72
C LEU A 329 22.56 -10.89 -4.88
N GLY A 330 23.76 -10.32 -4.91
CA GLY A 330 24.19 -9.43 -6.00
C GLY A 330 25.65 -9.62 -6.37
N ALA A 331 25.97 -9.24 -7.60
CA ALA A 331 27.32 -9.16 -8.10
C ALA A 331 27.56 -7.85 -8.83
N GLU A 332 28.76 -7.32 -8.68
CA GLU A 332 29.27 -6.16 -9.38
C GLU A 332 30.58 -6.53 -10.07
N TRP A 333 30.72 -6.12 -11.33
CA TRP A 333 31.92 -6.29 -12.11
C TRP A 333 32.33 -4.98 -12.78
N GLN A 334 33.53 -4.50 -12.44
CA GLN A 334 34.18 -3.38 -13.10
C GLN A 334 34.71 -3.83 -14.45
N ALA A 335 33.88 -3.77 -15.49
CA ALA A 335 34.19 -4.30 -16.83
C ALA A 335 35.25 -3.46 -17.56
N THR A 336 35.27 -2.15 -17.30
CA THR A 336 36.31 -1.20 -17.77
C THR A 336 36.54 -0.15 -16.68
N PRO A 337 37.59 0.71 -16.79
CA PRO A 337 37.77 1.80 -15.81
C PRO A 337 36.55 2.70 -15.62
N ASP A 338 35.72 2.85 -16.64
CA ASP A 338 34.56 3.73 -16.63
C ASP A 338 33.22 2.98 -16.51
N ALA A 339 33.18 1.66 -16.75
CA ALA A 339 31.93 0.92 -16.81
C ALA A 339 31.86 -0.22 -15.78
N THR A 340 30.78 -0.23 -15.00
CA THR A 340 30.46 -1.22 -13.99
C THR A 340 29.16 -1.91 -14.33
N LEU A 341 29.17 -3.22 -14.42
CA LEU A 341 27.97 -4.06 -14.62
C LEU A 341 27.53 -4.62 -13.29
N ARG A 342 26.22 -4.72 -13.10
CA ARG A 342 25.62 -5.27 -11.89
C ARG A 342 24.49 -6.22 -12.23
N ALA A 343 24.37 -7.26 -11.43
CA ALA A 343 23.22 -8.18 -11.47
C ALA A 343 22.82 -8.51 -10.03
N GLY A 344 21.53 -8.75 -9.82
CA GLY A 344 21.01 -9.09 -8.51
C GLY A 344 19.75 -9.92 -8.60
N PHE A 345 19.50 -10.65 -7.54
CA PHE A 345 18.28 -11.40 -7.31
C PHE A 345 17.87 -11.25 -5.84
N ASN A 346 16.57 -11.08 -5.60
CA ASN A 346 16.03 -11.19 -4.25
C ASN A 346 14.78 -12.06 -4.22
N HIS A 347 14.54 -12.66 -3.08
CA HIS A 347 13.33 -13.41 -2.77
C HIS A 347 12.87 -13.09 -1.37
N GLY A 348 11.60 -12.72 -1.23
CA GLY A 348 10.92 -12.47 0.04
C GLY A 348 9.69 -13.35 0.17
N SER A 349 9.42 -13.87 1.38
CA SER A 349 8.16 -14.58 1.65
C SER A 349 6.96 -13.66 1.42
N ASN A 350 5.83 -14.19 0.95
CA ASN A 350 4.57 -13.44 0.92
C ASN A 350 4.10 -13.17 2.36
N PRO A 351 3.91 -11.91 2.78
CA PRO A 351 3.43 -11.59 4.12
C PRO A 351 1.90 -11.63 4.25
N VAL A 352 1.15 -11.64 3.15
CA VAL A 352 -0.30 -11.49 3.11
C VAL A 352 -0.98 -12.85 3.22
N PRO A 353 -1.76 -13.14 4.28
CA PRO A 353 -2.54 -14.36 4.37
C PRO A 353 -3.64 -14.41 3.31
N ASP A 354 -3.86 -15.59 2.73
CA ASP A 354 -4.85 -15.78 1.66
C ASP A 354 -6.25 -15.31 2.06
N ASN A 355 -6.67 -15.55 3.31
CA ASN A 355 -8.01 -15.20 3.80
C ASN A 355 -8.29 -13.69 3.85
N PHE A 356 -7.24 -12.87 3.95
CA PHE A 356 -7.33 -11.41 4.04
C PHE A 356 -6.78 -10.70 2.81
N LEU A 357 -6.37 -11.47 1.79
CA LEU A 357 -5.91 -10.91 0.54
C LEU A 357 -7.03 -10.08 -0.12
N ASN A 358 -6.76 -8.79 -0.31
CA ASN A 358 -7.65 -7.87 -1.00
C ASN A 358 -7.11 -7.55 -2.41
N ALA A 359 -7.98 -7.56 -3.42
CA ALA A 359 -7.62 -7.22 -4.79
C ALA A 359 -7.09 -5.79 -4.94
N LEU A 360 -7.45 -4.89 -4.03
CA LEU A 360 -6.98 -3.50 -4.01
C LEU A 360 -5.55 -3.37 -3.44
N PHE A 361 -5.08 -4.33 -2.63
CA PHE A 361 -3.76 -4.29 -1.99
C PHE A 361 -3.00 -5.63 -2.12
N PRO A 362 -2.75 -6.15 -3.34
CA PRO A 362 -2.12 -7.44 -3.53
C PRO A 362 -0.58 -7.37 -3.45
N ALA A 363 -0.03 -7.19 -2.25
CA ALA A 363 1.42 -7.10 -1.99
C ALA A 363 2.10 -8.48 -2.00
N ILE A 364 1.91 -9.27 -3.08
CA ILE A 364 2.24 -10.68 -3.16
C ILE A 364 3.48 -11.01 -4.00
N VAL A 365 4.18 -10.02 -4.57
CA VAL A 365 5.38 -10.28 -5.40
C VAL A 365 6.54 -10.73 -4.52
N GLU A 366 7.05 -11.94 -4.76
CA GLU A 366 8.07 -12.57 -3.93
C GLU A 366 9.49 -12.44 -4.49
N SER A 367 9.66 -12.57 -5.82
CA SER A 367 10.98 -12.71 -6.43
C SER A 367 11.25 -11.62 -7.46
N HIS A 368 12.48 -11.07 -7.42
CA HIS A 368 12.91 -10.04 -8.35
C HIS A 368 14.31 -10.36 -8.90
N ALA A 369 14.52 -10.09 -10.19
CA ALA A 369 15.85 -10.06 -10.81
C ALA A 369 16.16 -8.64 -11.29
N THR A 370 17.38 -8.19 -11.12
CA THR A 370 17.84 -6.84 -11.46
C THR A 370 19.12 -6.92 -12.29
N ILE A 371 19.22 -6.05 -13.30
CA ILE A 371 20.47 -5.75 -13.99
C ILE A 371 20.73 -4.25 -13.94
N GLY A 372 21.99 -3.86 -13.94
CA GLY A 372 22.37 -2.45 -13.88
C GLY A 372 23.69 -2.15 -14.57
N LEU A 373 23.81 -0.91 -15.02
CA LEU A 373 25.02 -0.34 -15.62
C LEU A 373 25.33 0.97 -14.90
N GLY A 374 26.56 1.10 -14.38
CA GLY A 374 27.15 2.36 -13.95
C GLY A 374 28.17 2.82 -14.98
N TYR A 375 28.17 4.11 -15.28
CA TYR A 375 29.14 4.72 -16.21
C TYR A 375 29.71 6.02 -15.66
N ALA A 376 31.03 6.12 -15.55
CA ALA A 376 31.71 7.33 -15.15
C ALA A 376 31.73 8.34 -16.30
N LEU A 377 31.27 9.55 -16.02
CA LEU A 377 31.31 10.70 -16.96
C LEU A 377 32.50 11.60 -16.58
N GLY A 378 33.71 11.06 -16.72
CA GLY A 378 34.94 11.71 -16.26
C GLY A 378 35.10 11.61 -14.72
N GLU A 379 35.91 12.50 -14.13
CA GLU A 379 36.29 12.41 -12.72
C GLU A 379 35.21 12.90 -11.74
N ARG A 380 34.17 13.59 -12.21
CA ARG A 380 33.24 14.32 -11.34
C ARG A 380 31.78 13.90 -11.47
N ALA A 381 31.46 12.99 -12.36
CA ALA A 381 30.08 12.60 -12.53
C ALA A 381 29.95 11.11 -12.88
N SER A 382 28.84 10.53 -12.54
CA SER A 382 28.44 9.21 -13.04
C SER A 382 26.93 9.12 -13.29
N VAL A 383 26.58 8.23 -14.19
CA VAL A 383 25.20 7.81 -14.44
C VAL A 383 25.07 6.34 -14.10
N ASN A 384 24.00 5.97 -13.40
CA ASN A 384 23.64 4.59 -13.15
C ASN A 384 22.22 4.34 -13.64
N ILE A 385 22.04 3.23 -14.34
CA ILE A 385 20.75 2.77 -14.85
C ILE A 385 20.53 1.37 -14.32
N SER A 386 19.30 1.06 -13.89
CA SER A 386 18.91 -0.30 -13.53
C SER A 386 17.52 -0.63 -14.05
N ILE A 387 17.32 -1.91 -14.34
CA ILE A 387 16.02 -2.49 -14.68
C ILE A 387 15.82 -3.69 -13.75
N MET A 388 14.63 -3.78 -13.15
CA MET A 388 14.23 -4.84 -12.26
C MET A 388 12.92 -5.46 -12.73
N ARG A 389 12.88 -6.79 -12.82
CA ARG A 389 11.67 -7.57 -13.07
C ARG A 389 11.24 -8.24 -11.78
N GLY A 390 10.04 -7.88 -11.26
CA GLY A 390 9.29 -8.67 -10.29
C GLY A 390 8.50 -9.74 -11.03
N PHE A 391 8.76 -11.01 -10.69
CA PHE A 391 8.10 -12.14 -11.34
C PHE A 391 6.66 -12.25 -10.90
N ASN A 392 5.81 -12.78 -11.79
CA ASN A 392 4.40 -12.96 -11.48
C ASN A 392 4.19 -13.87 -10.27
N SER A 393 3.48 -13.34 -9.28
CA SER A 393 3.00 -14.08 -8.12
C SER A 393 1.48 -14.13 -8.17
N LYS A 394 0.92 -15.21 -7.61
CA LYS A 394 -0.51 -15.47 -7.63
C LYS A 394 -0.93 -16.00 -6.27
N ALA A 395 -1.99 -15.40 -5.73
CA ALA A 395 -2.60 -15.82 -4.46
C ALA A 395 -4.13 -15.72 -4.56
N THR A 396 -4.83 -16.47 -3.74
CA THR A 396 -6.29 -16.60 -3.84
C THR A 396 -6.93 -16.43 -2.48
N ASN A 397 -7.74 -15.40 -2.33
CA ASN A 397 -8.68 -15.31 -1.21
C ASN A 397 -9.83 -16.30 -1.46
N PRO A 398 -10.04 -17.30 -0.59
CA PRO A 398 -11.06 -18.33 -0.82
C PRO A 398 -12.51 -17.82 -0.67
N GLY A 399 -12.70 -16.58 -0.17
CA GLY A 399 -14.01 -16.09 0.22
C GLY A 399 -14.56 -16.85 1.44
N ASN A 400 -15.88 -16.80 1.65
CA ASN A 400 -16.52 -17.54 2.75
C ASN A 400 -17.17 -18.87 2.30
N GLY A 401 -16.99 -19.25 1.05
CA GLY A 401 -17.52 -20.49 0.47
C GLY A 401 -19.03 -20.51 0.21
N VAL A 402 -19.76 -19.44 0.56
CA VAL A 402 -21.24 -19.38 0.45
C VAL A 402 -21.68 -18.15 -0.35
N THR A 403 -21.39 -16.95 0.11
CA THR A 403 -21.89 -15.67 -0.44
C THR A 403 -20.79 -14.75 -0.90
N VAL A 404 -19.60 -14.79 -0.28
CA VAL A 404 -18.42 -14.04 -0.73
C VAL A 404 -17.60 -14.94 -1.65
N PRO A 405 -17.43 -14.57 -2.92
CA PRO A 405 -16.75 -15.41 -3.90
C PRO A 405 -15.24 -15.50 -3.64
N SER A 406 -14.64 -16.59 -4.12
CA SER A 406 -13.20 -16.72 -4.18
C SER A 406 -12.62 -15.78 -5.24
N VAL A 407 -11.59 -14.99 -4.86
CA VAL A 407 -10.93 -14.03 -5.74
C VAL A 407 -9.44 -14.36 -5.84
N THR A 408 -8.94 -14.51 -7.06
CA THR A 408 -7.53 -14.70 -7.32
C THR A 408 -6.89 -13.42 -7.81
N SER A 409 -5.84 -12.97 -7.12
CA SER A 409 -5.01 -11.83 -7.53
C SER A 409 -3.70 -12.31 -8.14
N GLU A 410 -3.25 -11.63 -9.20
CA GLU A 410 -1.95 -11.82 -9.83
C GLU A 410 -1.22 -10.48 -9.83
N HIS A 411 0.08 -10.49 -9.51
CA HIS A 411 0.92 -9.30 -9.50
C HIS A 411 2.30 -9.60 -10.06
N ALA A 412 2.70 -8.84 -11.06
CA ALA A 412 4.06 -8.75 -11.59
C ALA A 412 4.46 -7.28 -11.70
N GLN A 413 5.75 -6.98 -11.88
CA GLN A 413 6.17 -5.60 -12.08
C GLN A 413 7.45 -5.48 -12.91
N LEU A 414 7.59 -4.37 -13.63
CA LEU A 414 8.80 -3.98 -14.31
C LEU A 414 9.19 -2.57 -13.86
N ASN A 415 10.33 -2.45 -13.21
CA ASN A 415 10.80 -1.19 -12.66
C ASN A 415 12.08 -0.77 -13.33
N SER A 416 12.32 0.54 -13.41
CA SER A 416 13.60 1.09 -13.86
C SER A 416 14.01 2.29 -13.00
N GLN A 417 15.30 2.54 -12.93
CA GLN A 417 15.85 3.70 -12.24
C GLN A 417 17.00 4.30 -13.03
N LEU A 418 17.01 5.63 -13.10
CA LEU A 418 18.11 6.44 -13.58
C LEU A 418 18.64 7.29 -12.42
N MET A 419 19.94 7.23 -12.15
CA MET A 419 20.59 8.04 -11.12
C MET A 419 21.79 8.79 -11.70
N TYR A 420 21.85 10.08 -11.43
CA TYR A 420 22.98 10.94 -11.72
C TYR A 420 23.64 11.39 -10.42
N THR A 421 24.95 11.17 -10.33
CA THR A 421 25.76 11.60 -9.19
C THR A 421 26.81 12.60 -9.66
N TYR A 422 26.98 13.69 -8.89
CA TYR A 422 28.01 14.71 -9.15
C TYR A 422 28.84 14.93 -7.89
N TRP A 423 30.17 14.88 -7.99
CA TRP A 423 31.11 15.14 -6.91
C TRP A 423 31.56 16.61 -6.97
N MET A 424 31.16 17.36 -5.94
CA MET A 424 31.59 18.73 -5.71
C MET A 424 32.97 18.73 -5.04
N ASN A 425 33.83 19.68 -5.39
CA ASN A 425 35.16 19.83 -4.77
C ASN A 425 35.08 20.30 -3.32
#